data_39a46733ce8408efefc9826e2377e324
#
_entry.id   39a46733ce8408efefc9826e2377e324
#
_cell.length_a   1.000
_cell.length_b   1.000
_cell.length_c   1.000
_cell.angle_alpha   90.00
_cell.angle_beta   90.00
_cell.angle_gamma   90.00
#
_symmetry.space_group_name_H-M   'P 1'
#
loop_
_entity.id
_entity.type
_entity.pdbx_description
1 polymer ?
#
loop_
_entity_poly.entity_id
_entity_poly.type
_entity_poly.pdbx_seq_one_letter_code
_entity_poly.pdbx_strand_id
1 'polypeptide(L)'
;PCQGFSSAGKRLFYDPRNALIGIFVKIIHELKPKAVLFENVPNVFTGEHGKYGEELLENLDKAGYVSIVKVLHAEQFGVPQMRRRAFVLGLRKDLGIHSFSFPKPSMISVNVEQAIGDLPSLKACEGSDPAHYLTLPQSVYQKQRREKSTLLFNHIAPNHSKDLVKKISIIPEGGANRHLSPEKRFSNNYFSQAYARLSRDKFA
;
A
#
# COMPACT_ATOMS: atom_id res chain seq x y z
N PRO A 1 3.17 -9.03 9.94
CA PRO A 1 3.74 -8.90 8.59
C PRO A 1 2.95 -9.70 7.57
N CYS A 2 2.88 -9.20 6.34
CA CYS A 2 2.04 -9.75 5.28
C CYS A 2 2.77 -10.74 4.35
N GLN A 3 4.04 -11.08 4.62
CA GLN A 3 4.85 -11.84 3.64
C GLN A 3 4.36 -13.27 3.42
N GLY A 4 3.83 -13.93 4.46
CA GLY A 4 3.20 -15.25 4.33
C GLY A 4 1.85 -15.21 3.59
N PHE A 5 1.17 -14.08 3.58
CA PHE A 5 -0.18 -13.91 3.01
C PHE A 5 -0.18 -13.14 1.68
N SER A 6 0.92 -12.44 1.34
CA SER A 6 0.99 -11.59 0.16
C SER A 6 1.03 -12.42 -1.12
N SER A 7 0.24 -12.01 -2.12
CA SER A 7 0.31 -12.57 -3.47
C SER A 7 1.67 -12.34 -4.15
N ALA A 8 2.43 -11.35 -3.67
CA ALA A 8 3.78 -11.03 -4.14
C ALA A 8 4.89 -11.85 -3.42
N GLY A 9 4.58 -12.55 -2.33
CA GLY A 9 5.52 -13.39 -1.57
C GLY A 9 5.54 -14.85 -2.02
N LYS A 10 6.40 -15.65 -1.39
CA LYS A 10 6.52 -17.10 -1.66
C LYS A 10 5.31 -17.94 -1.20
N ARG A 11 4.27 -17.31 -0.62
CA ARG A 11 3.03 -17.94 -0.12
C ARG A 11 3.31 -19.23 0.69
N LEU A 12 4.30 -19.19 1.59
CA LEU A 12 4.63 -20.32 2.42
C LEU A 12 3.57 -20.45 3.52
N PHE A 13 2.80 -21.53 3.48
CA PHE A 13 1.76 -21.83 4.45
C PHE A 13 2.32 -21.90 5.89
N TYR A 14 3.55 -22.39 6.04
CA TYR A 14 4.28 -22.52 7.31
C TYR A 14 5.28 -21.38 7.56
N ASP A 15 5.00 -20.15 7.07
CA ASP A 15 5.89 -19.03 7.36
C ASP A 15 5.85 -18.71 8.87
N PRO A 16 6.99 -18.74 9.59
CA PRO A 16 7.04 -18.45 11.02
C PRO A 16 6.47 -17.08 11.39
N ARG A 17 6.43 -16.16 10.42
CA ARG A 17 5.88 -14.81 10.60
C ARG A 17 4.36 -14.79 10.74
N ASN A 18 3.67 -15.87 10.37
CA ASN A 18 2.24 -16.01 10.61
C ASN A 18 1.93 -16.08 12.12
N ALA A 19 2.88 -16.56 12.93
CA ALA A 19 2.78 -16.55 14.39
C ALA A 19 2.68 -15.13 15.00
N LEU A 20 3.02 -14.08 14.26
CA LEU A 20 2.93 -12.69 14.75
C LEU A 20 1.50 -12.22 15.00
N ILE A 21 0.50 -12.84 14.37
CA ILE A 21 -0.92 -12.60 14.72
C ILE A 21 -1.17 -13.04 16.16
N GLY A 22 -0.67 -14.21 16.56
CA GLY A 22 -0.76 -14.69 17.94
C GLY A 22 -0.05 -13.78 18.96
N ILE A 23 1.10 -13.20 18.59
CA ILE A 23 1.80 -12.22 19.43
C ILE A 23 0.97 -10.94 19.58
N PHE A 24 0.36 -10.45 18.49
CA PHE A 24 -0.54 -9.30 18.54
C PHE A 24 -1.70 -9.53 19.51
N VAL A 25 -2.33 -10.72 19.46
CA VAL A 25 -3.41 -11.10 20.38
C VAL A 25 -2.91 -11.13 21.83
N LYS A 26 -1.74 -11.70 22.10
CA LYS A 26 -1.14 -11.72 23.47
C LYS A 26 -0.97 -10.30 24.01
N ILE A 27 -0.43 -9.39 23.21
CA ILE A 27 -0.26 -7.97 23.59
C ILE A 27 -1.60 -7.33 23.94
N ILE A 28 -2.65 -7.61 23.17
CA ILE A 28 -4.00 -7.09 23.45
C ILE A 28 -4.54 -7.64 24.78
N HIS A 29 -4.32 -8.92 25.08
CA HIS A 29 -4.73 -9.53 26.34
C HIS A 29 -4.04 -8.90 27.57
N GLU A 30 -2.77 -8.54 27.43
CA GLU A 30 -1.97 -7.95 28.51
C GLU A 30 -2.30 -6.47 28.69
N LEU A 31 -2.30 -5.68 27.60
CA LEU A 31 -2.47 -4.22 27.66
C LEU A 31 -3.94 -3.78 27.78
N LYS A 32 -4.87 -4.60 27.33
CA LYS A 32 -6.33 -4.32 27.31
C LYS A 32 -6.67 -2.91 26.80
N PRO A 33 -6.16 -2.53 25.61
CA PRO A 33 -6.40 -1.19 25.07
C PRO A 33 -7.91 -0.94 24.87
N LYS A 34 -8.36 0.31 24.91
CA LYS A 34 -9.76 0.65 24.66
C LYS A 34 -10.19 0.34 23.23
N ALA A 35 -9.28 0.49 22.27
CA ALA A 35 -9.50 0.16 20.86
C ALA A 35 -8.30 -0.56 20.28
N VAL A 36 -8.55 -1.40 19.28
CA VAL A 36 -7.52 -2.11 18.50
C VAL A 36 -7.75 -1.85 17.02
N LEU A 37 -6.67 -1.64 16.28
CA LEU A 37 -6.68 -1.56 14.83
C LEU A 37 -5.65 -2.53 14.28
N PHE A 38 -6.12 -3.49 13.48
CA PHE A 38 -5.27 -4.42 12.76
C PHE A 38 -5.38 -4.15 11.25
N GLU A 39 -4.24 -4.07 10.55
CA GLU A 39 -4.17 -3.93 9.10
C GLU A 39 -3.37 -5.05 8.49
N ASN A 40 -3.89 -5.63 7.40
CA ASN A 40 -3.13 -6.62 6.63
C ASN A 40 -3.63 -6.67 5.17
N VAL A 41 -2.99 -7.53 4.35
CA VAL A 41 -3.50 -7.84 3.01
C VAL A 41 -4.82 -8.61 3.12
N PRO A 42 -5.78 -8.43 2.15
CA PRO A 42 -7.08 -9.10 2.21
C PRO A 42 -6.99 -10.62 2.32
N ASN A 43 -5.94 -11.23 1.80
CA ASN A 43 -5.77 -12.68 1.79
C ASN A 43 -5.73 -13.31 3.20
N VAL A 44 -5.47 -12.53 4.26
CA VAL A 44 -5.54 -13.03 5.64
C VAL A 44 -6.96 -13.48 6.03
N PHE A 45 -7.97 -13.00 5.30
CA PHE A 45 -9.40 -13.34 5.51
C PHE A 45 -9.99 -14.18 4.37
N THR A 46 -9.18 -14.65 3.40
CA THR A 46 -9.69 -15.36 2.22
C THR A 46 -8.85 -16.60 1.89
N GLY A 47 -9.47 -17.56 1.22
CA GLY A 47 -8.82 -18.78 0.75
C GLY A 47 -8.24 -19.62 1.91
N GLU A 48 -7.15 -20.31 1.65
CA GLU A 48 -6.45 -21.17 2.63
C GLU A 48 -5.93 -20.40 3.85
N HIS A 49 -5.74 -19.09 3.73
CA HIS A 49 -5.29 -18.22 4.81
C HIS A 49 -6.45 -17.61 5.62
N GLY A 50 -7.70 -17.78 5.20
CA GLY A 50 -8.89 -17.21 5.85
C GLY A 50 -8.98 -17.57 7.34
N LYS A 51 -8.54 -18.77 7.71
CA LYS A 51 -8.49 -19.24 9.09
C LYS A 51 -7.71 -18.32 10.06
N TYR A 52 -6.68 -17.62 9.59
CA TYR A 52 -5.92 -16.69 10.45
C TYR A 52 -6.72 -15.44 10.79
N GLY A 53 -7.54 -14.98 9.85
CA GLY A 53 -8.47 -13.87 10.09
C GLY A 53 -9.61 -14.27 11.02
N GLU A 54 -10.18 -15.46 10.84
CA GLU A 54 -11.22 -16.02 11.72
C GLU A 54 -10.68 -16.19 13.15
N GLU A 55 -9.51 -16.80 13.30
CA GLU A 55 -8.85 -16.99 14.60
C GLU A 55 -8.56 -15.63 15.28
N LEU A 56 -8.15 -14.61 14.54
CA LEU A 56 -7.96 -13.26 15.07
C LEU A 56 -9.27 -12.71 15.65
N LEU A 57 -10.38 -12.81 14.91
CA LEU A 57 -11.68 -12.31 15.35
C LEU A 57 -12.20 -13.04 16.57
N GLU A 58 -12.08 -14.37 16.61
CA GLU A 58 -12.44 -15.17 17.78
C GLU A 58 -11.64 -14.78 19.01
N ASN A 59 -10.34 -14.59 18.86
CA ASN A 59 -9.48 -14.21 19.98
C ASN A 59 -9.78 -12.78 20.47
N LEU A 60 -10.12 -11.86 19.58
CA LEU A 60 -10.58 -10.52 19.97
C LEU A 60 -11.89 -10.59 20.74
N ASP A 61 -12.85 -11.40 20.29
CA ASP A 61 -14.12 -11.59 21.00
C ASP A 61 -13.91 -12.19 22.41
N LYS A 62 -13.09 -13.25 22.53
CA LYS A 62 -12.67 -13.86 23.80
C LYS A 62 -11.94 -12.86 24.72
N ALA A 63 -11.19 -11.93 24.15
CA ALA A 63 -10.51 -10.86 24.87
C ALA A 63 -11.44 -9.70 25.29
N GLY A 64 -12.73 -9.79 24.97
CA GLY A 64 -13.73 -8.80 25.37
C GLY A 64 -13.88 -7.63 24.39
N TYR A 65 -13.60 -7.82 23.10
CA TYR A 65 -13.79 -6.80 22.07
C TYR A 65 -14.98 -7.14 21.14
N VAL A 66 -15.71 -6.10 20.75
CA VAL A 66 -16.58 -6.16 19.57
C VAL A 66 -15.75 -5.68 18.39
N SER A 67 -15.69 -6.42 17.30
CA SER A 67 -14.87 -6.09 16.13
C SER A 67 -15.66 -6.11 14.83
N ILE A 68 -15.28 -5.22 13.91
CA ILE A 68 -15.78 -5.18 12.53
C ILE A 68 -14.59 -5.29 11.57
N VAL A 69 -14.84 -5.93 10.42
CA VAL A 69 -13.84 -6.13 9.36
C VAL A 69 -14.29 -5.44 8.09
N LYS A 70 -13.37 -4.78 7.40
CA LYS A 70 -13.63 -4.23 6.07
C LYS A 70 -12.36 -4.22 5.23
N VAL A 71 -12.51 -4.55 3.94
CA VAL A 71 -11.47 -4.29 2.94
C VAL A 71 -11.66 -2.87 2.42
N LEU A 72 -10.65 -2.03 2.61
CA LEU A 72 -10.63 -0.66 2.13
C LEU A 72 -9.72 -0.55 0.90
N HIS A 73 -10.08 0.36 0.01
CA HIS A 73 -9.36 0.70 -1.20
C HIS A 73 -8.82 2.12 -1.05
N ALA A 74 -7.50 2.28 -1.04
CA ALA A 74 -6.84 3.56 -0.73
C ALA A 74 -7.27 4.69 -1.66
N GLU A 75 -7.48 4.38 -2.95
CA GLU A 75 -7.95 5.34 -3.94
C GLU A 75 -9.32 5.93 -3.63
N GLN A 76 -10.15 5.23 -2.87
CA GLN A 76 -11.47 5.73 -2.42
C GLN A 76 -11.35 6.74 -1.27
N PHE A 77 -10.16 6.95 -0.73
CA PHE A 77 -9.88 7.86 0.39
C PHE A 77 -8.91 8.99 0.00
N GLY A 78 -8.79 9.29 -1.29
CA GLY A 78 -7.95 10.36 -1.81
C GLY A 78 -6.46 10.01 -1.87
N VAL A 79 -6.08 8.75 -1.73
CA VAL A 79 -4.70 8.27 -1.93
C VAL A 79 -4.55 7.87 -3.40
N PRO A 80 -3.58 8.44 -4.15
CA PRO A 80 -3.42 8.14 -5.57
C PRO A 80 -2.73 6.78 -5.82
N GLN A 81 -3.23 5.73 -5.20
CA GLN A 81 -2.67 4.38 -5.27
C GLN A 81 -3.76 3.32 -5.24
N MET A 82 -3.74 2.38 -6.17
CA MET A 82 -4.56 1.17 -6.12
C MET A 82 -4.00 0.22 -5.06
N ARG A 83 -4.47 0.39 -3.83
CA ARG A 83 -4.02 -0.41 -2.69
C ARG A 83 -5.20 -0.92 -1.88
N ARG A 84 -5.35 -2.23 -1.83
CA ARG A 84 -6.39 -2.91 -1.04
C ARG A 84 -5.80 -3.43 0.26
N ARG A 85 -6.48 -3.13 1.39
CA ARG A 85 -6.11 -3.65 2.71
C ARG A 85 -7.34 -4.04 3.50
N ALA A 86 -7.21 -5.14 4.22
CA ALA A 86 -8.19 -5.55 5.21
C ALA A 86 -7.86 -4.87 6.54
N PHE A 87 -8.88 -4.29 7.14
CA PHE A 87 -8.80 -3.67 8.46
C PHE A 87 -9.76 -4.37 9.41
N VAL A 88 -9.28 -4.62 10.62
CA VAL A 88 -10.13 -4.99 11.76
C VAL A 88 -10.08 -3.84 12.75
N LEU A 89 -11.23 -3.28 13.05
CA LEU A 89 -11.41 -2.29 14.11
C LEU A 89 -12.17 -2.97 15.26
N GLY A 90 -11.58 -2.99 16.45
CA GLY A 90 -12.17 -3.56 17.64
C GLY A 90 -12.30 -2.52 18.75
N LEU A 91 -13.42 -2.51 19.45
CA LEU A 91 -13.66 -1.70 20.64
C LEU A 91 -13.95 -2.62 21.82
N ARG A 92 -13.40 -2.30 22.99
CA ARG A 92 -13.59 -3.09 24.21
C ARG A 92 -15.05 -2.99 24.67
N LYS A 93 -15.68 -4.14 24.98
CA LYS A 93 -17.12 -4.26 25.28
C LYS A 93 -17.56 -3.40 26.48
N ASP A 94 -16.68 -3.21 27.48
CA ASP A 94 -16.98 -2.43 28.68
C ASP A 94 -17.14 -0.92 28.43
N LEU A 95 -16.78 -0.44 27.23
CA LEU A 95 -17.00 0.95 26.86
C LEU A 95 -18.47 1.28 26.56
N GLY A 96 -19.34 0.27 26.46
CA GLY A 96 -20.76 0.46 26.15
C GLY A 96 -21.04 0.99 24.74
N ILE A 97 -20.05 0.93 23.83
CA ILE A 97 -20.21 1.38 22.44
C ILE A 97 -20.72 0.20 21.60
N HIS A 98 -21.99 0.25 21.26
CA HIS A 98 -22.65 -0.85 20.52
C HIS A 98 -22.66 -0.68 19.01
N SER A 99 -22.35 0.51 18.49
CA SER A 99 -22.33 0.79 17.05
C SER A 99 -21.15 1.67 16.67
N PHE A 100 -20.37 1.21 15.72
CA PHE A 100 -19.27 1.96 15.10
C PHE A 100 -19.04 1.45 13.67
N SER A 101 -18.43 2.28 12.84
CA SER A 101 -18.24 1.95 11.42
C SER A 101 -16.94 2.50 10.89
N PHE A 102 -16.51 1.94 9.76
CA PHE A 102 -15.43 2.54 8.98
C PHE A 102 -15.88 3.84 8.32
N PRO A 103 -14.97 4.76 8.03
CA PRO A 103 -15.30 5.98 7.30
C PRO A 103 -15.89 5.64 5.92
N LYS A 104 -16.76 6.51 5.43
CA LYS A 104 -17.31 6.40 4.08
C LYS A 104 -16.24 6.79 3.04
N PRO A 105 -16.24 6.17 1.85
CA PRO A 105 -15.38 6.59 0.75
C PRO A 105 -15.54 8.07 0.43
N SER A 106 -14.42 8.72 0.08
CA SER A 106 -14.41 10.07 -0.46
C SER A 106 -14.91 10.07 -1.91
N MET A 107 -15.57 11.15 -2.33
CA MET A 107 -15.90 11.39 -3.74
C MET A 107 -14.68 11.89 -4.54
N ILE A 108 -13.56 12.18 -3.88
CA ILE A 108 -12.36 12.75 -4.50
C ILE A 108 -11.46 11.59 -4.95
N SER A 109 -11.27 11.51 -6.25
CA SER A 109 -10.33 10.60 -6.91
C SER A 109 -9.13 11.41 -7.39
N VAL A 110 -7.91 10.91 -7.16
CA VAL A 110 -6.65 11.57 -7.56
C VAL A 110 -5.83 10.59 -8.38
N ASN A 111 -5.56 10.93 -9.64
CA ASN A 111 -4.71 10.14 -10.52
C ASN A 111 -3.22 10.50 -10.37
N VAL A 112 -2.34 9.78 -11.09
CA VAL A 112 -0.89 9.97 -11.02
C VAL A 112 -0.48 11.39 -11.44
N GLU A 113 -1.02 11.91 -12.53
CA GLU A 113 -0.73 13.27 -13.01
C GLU A 113 -1.11 14.33 -11.97
N GLN A 114 -2.30 14.20 -11.40
CA GLN A 114 -2.76 15.10 -10.34
C GLN A 114 -1.93 15.01 -9.06
N ALA A 115 -1.30 13.85 -8.81
CA ALA A 115 -0.51 13.62 -7.60
C ALA A 115 0.92 14.14 -7.71
N ILE A 116 1.60 13.86 -8.82
CA ILE A 116 3.04 14.04 -8.99
C ILE A 116 3.46 14.72 -10.31
N GLY A 117 2.51 15.19 -11.12
CA GLY A 117 2.80 15.80 -12.43
C GLY A 117 3.57 17.13 -12.34
N ASP A 118 3.65 17.76 -11.16
CA ASP A 118 4.42 18.98 -10.90
C ASP A 118 5.86 18.70 -10.40
N LEU A 119 6.23 17.43 -10.21
CA LEU A 119 7.59 17.07 -9.81
C LEU A 119 8.55 17.16 -11.03
N PRO A 120 9.80 17.64 -10.82
CA PRO A 120 10.81 17.62 -11.87
C PRO A 120 11.05 16.21 -12.40
N SER A 121 11.10 16.07 -13.73
CA SER A 121 11.48 14.79 -14.34
C SER A 121 12.99 14.55 -14.16
N LEU A 122 13.35 13.34 -13.75
CA LEU A 122 14.74 12.95 -13.49
C LEU A 122 15.17 11.82 -14.41
N LYS A 123 16.41 11.91 -14.92
CA LYS A 123 17.09 10.76 -15.50
C LYS A 123 17.78 9.95 -14.39
N ALA A 124 18.31 8.78 -14.74
CA ALA A 124 19.11 7.97 -13.80
C ALA A 124 20.24 8.80 -13.19
N CYS A 125 20.46 8.69 -11.90
CA CYS A 125 21.45 9.47 -11.11
C CYS A 125 21.17 10.97 -10.96
N GLU A 126 20.10 11.52 -11.51
CA GLU A 126 19.74 12.93 -11.33
C GLU A 126 18.95 13.17 -10.04
N GLY A 127 18.88 14.44 -9.66
CA GLY A 127 18.14 14.91 -8.48
C GLY A 127 19.07 15.40 -7.38
N SER A 128 18.46 15.98 -6.36
CA SER A 128 19.15 16.47 -5.15
C SER A 128 18.22 16.37 -3.94
N ASP A 129 18.79 16.41 -2.76
CA ASP A 129 18.04 16.42 -1.50
C ASP A 129 18.63 17.50 -0.57
N PRO A 130 17.95 18.63 -0.39
CA PRO A 130 16.68 19.01 -0.99
C PRO A 130 16.77 19.43 -2.47
N ALA A 131 15.60 19.43 -3.14
CA ALA A 131 15.44 19.98 -4.48
C ALA A 131 14.34 21.06 -4.52
N HIS A 132 14.28 21.84 -5.60
CA HIS A 132 13.24 22.83 -5.81
C HIS A 132 12.18 22.33 -6.78
N TYR A 133 10.92 22.75 -6.57
CA TYR A 133 9.90 22.62 -7.59
C TYR A 133 10.23 23.55 -8.78
N LEU A 134 10.05 23.03 -9.98
CA LEU A 134 10.29 23.81 -11.21
C LEU A 134 9.01 24.44 -11.76
N THR A 135 7.85 23.96 -11.35
CA THR A 135 6.54 24.39 -11.81
C THR A 135 5.59 24.71 -10.65
N LEU A 136 4.56 25.49 -10.92
CA LEU A 136 3.47 25.69 -9.97
C LEU A 136 2.59 24.43 -9.86
N PRO A 137 1.93 24.22 -8.70
CA PRO A 137 1.02 23.09 -8.54
C PRO A 137 -0.17 23.22 -9.50
N GLN A 138 -0.47 22.15 -10.21
CA GLN A 138 -1.48 22.08 -11.28
C GLN A 138 -2.82 21.50 -10.80
N SER A 139 -2.83 20.82 -9.64
CA SER A 139 -4.01 20.20 -9.07
C SER A 139 -4.26 20.67 -7.63
N VAL A 140 -5.49 20.46 -7.14
CA VAL A 140 -5.82 20.70 -5.73
C VAL A 140 -4.98 19.84 -4.80
N TYR A 141 -4.72 18.59 -5.19
CA TYR A 141 -3.88 17.66 -4.41
C TYR A 141 -2.45 18.20 -4.27
N GLN A 142 -1.81 18.62 -5.37
CA GLN A 142 -0.47 19.21 -5.36
C GLN A 142 -0.41 20.48 -4.52
N LYS A 143 -1.41 21.38 -4.62
CA LYS A 143 -1.52 22.58 -3.78
C LYS A 143 -1.51 22.23 -2.29
N GLN A 144 -2.35 21.28 -1.90
CA GLN A 144 -2.43 20.83 -0.49
C GLN A 144 -1.13 20.20 0.00
N ARG A 145 -0.44 19.40 -0.84
CA ARG A 145 0.84 18.77 -0.46
C ARG A 145 1.97 19.79 -0.29
N ARG A 146 1.92 20.89 -1.05
CA ARG A 146 2.94 21.97 -1.03
C ARG A 146 2.65 23.09 -0.03
N GLU A 147 1.49 23.10 0.62
CA GLU A 147 1.05 24.18 1.53
C GLU A 147 2.09 24.49 2.62
N LYS A 148 2.77 23.47 3.15
CA LYS A 148 3.77 23.59 4.22
C LYS A 148 5.20 23.23 3.76
N SER A 149 5.44 23.09 2.48
CA SER A 149 6.76 22.71 1.94
C SER A 149 7.03 23.36 0.60
N THR A 150 8.06 24.20 0.56
CA THR A 150 8.55 24.85 -0.66
C THR A 150 9.67 24.04 -1.33
N LEU A 151 10.13 22.97 -0.67
CA LEU A 151 11.21 22.12 -1.13
C LEU A 151 10.73 20.68 -1.28
N LEU A 152 11.40 19.96 -2.18
CA LEU A 152 11.28 18.52 -2.37
C LEU A 152 12.39 17.81 -1.58
N PHE A 153 12.02 16.71 -0.91
CA PHE A 153 12.96 15.84 -0.22
C PHE A 153 12.91 14.44 -0.83
N ASN A 154 14.03 13.72 -0.76
CA ASN A 154 14.17 12.37 -1.32
C ASN A 154 13.89 12.31 -2.84
N HIS A 155 14.05 13.41 -3.56
CA HIS A 155 13.82 13.48 -5.00
C HIS A 155 15.11 13.22 -5.77
N ILE A 156 15.60 11.99 -5.66
CA ILE A 156 16.85 11.51 -6.28
C ILE A 156 16.54 10.21 -7.04
N ALA A 157 16.88 10.17 -8.32
CA ALA A 157 16.72 8.98 -9.13
C ALA A 157 17.82 7.94 -8.82
N PRO A 158 17.48 6.65 -8.71
CA PRO A 158 18.47 5.61 -8.47
C PRO A 158 19.46 5.50 -9.64
N ASN A 159 20.66 4.99 -9.32
CA ASN A 159 21.70 4.74 -10.32
C ASN A 159 21.40 3.47 -11.11
N HIS A 160 20.63 3.60 -12.18
CA HIS A 160 20.39 2.52 -13.12
C HIS A 160 21.42 2.55 -14.26
N SER A 161 21.94 1.37 -14.64
CA SER A 161 22.80 1.25 -15.81
C SER A 161 22.06 1.68 -17.09
N LYS A 162 22.82 2.16 -18.09
CA LYS A 162 22.27 2.55 -19.40
C LYS A 162 21.46 1.42 -20.05
N ASP A 163 21.91 0.16 -19.90
CA ASP A 163 21.20 -1.02 -20.42
C ASP A 163 19.84 -1.20 -19.71
N LEU A 164 19.80 -1.07 -18.38
CA LEU A 164 18.55 -1.18 -17.62
C LEU A 164 17.58 -0.06 -17.97
N VAL A 165 18.07 1.19 -18.11
CA VAL A 165 17.25 2.32 -18.55
C VAL A 165 16.64 2.07 -19.93
N LYS A 166 17.45 1.56 -20.88
CA LYS A 166 16.96 1.16 -22.22
C LYS A 166 15.88 0.06 -22.14
N LYS A 167 16.09 -0.95 -21.29
CA LYS A 167 15.10 -2.01 -21.07
C LYS A 167 13.81 -1.50 -20.46
N ILE A 168 13.87 -0.61 -19.48
CA ILE A 168 12.68 0.00 -18.88
C ILE A 168 11.95 0.89 -19.89
N SER A 169 12.65 1.59 -20.77
CA SER A 169 12.05 2.52 -21.73
C SER A 169 11.12 1.85 -22.76
N ILE A 170 11.29 0.54 -23.02
CA ILE A 170 10.40 -0.22 -23.91
C ILE A 170 9.07 -0.62 -23.27
N ILE A 171 8.94 -0.48 -21.93
CA ILE A 171 7.67 -0.75 -21.25
C ILE A 171 6.69 0.37 -21.62
N PRO A 172 5.52 0.05 -22.18
CA PRO A 172 4.53 1.06 -22.53
C PRO A 172 3.96 1.71 -21.26
N GLU A 173 3.41 2.91 -21.41
CA GLU A 173 2.71 3.61 -20.33
C GLU A 173 1.55 2.74 -19.80
N GLY A 174 1.43 2.63 -18.47
CA GLY A 174 0.48 1.73 -17.82
C GLY A 174 0.84 0.24 -17.91
N GLY A 175 1.96 -0.10 -18.54
CA GLY A 175 2.45 -1.46 -18.69
C GLY A 175 3.48 -1.88 -17.65
N ALA A 176 3.89 -3.14 -17.71
CA ALA A 176 4.95 -3.70 -16.88
C ALA A 176 5.78 -4.71 -17.69
N ASN A 177 6.99 -5.01 -17.22
CA ASN A 177 7.88 -6.00 -17.87
C ASN A 177 7.18 -7.34 -18.14
N ARG A 178 6.31 -7.80 -17.24
CA ARG A 178 5.52 -9.04 -17.42
C ARG A 178 4.55 -9.00 -18.61
N HIS A 179 4.18 -7.80 -19.07
CA HIS A 179 3.28 -7.60 -20.22
C HIS A 179 4.01 -7.55 -21.56
N LEU A 180 5.35 -7.50 -21.53
CA LEU A 180 6.16 -7.61 -22.75
C LEU A 180 6.16 -9.06 -23.26
N SER A 181 6.35 -9.22 -24.55
CA SER A 181 6.57 -10.54 -25.15
C SER A 181 7.84 -11.19 -24.56
N PRO A 182 7.89 -12.54 -24.46
CA PRO A 182 8.97 -13.23 -23.73
C PRO A 182 10.38 -12.81 -24.14
N GLU A 183 10.62 -12.59 -25.44
CA GLU A 183 11.91 -12.20 -26.00
C GLU A 183 12.34 -10.75 -25.62
N LYS A 184 11.39 -9.90 -25.26
CA LYS A 184 11.63 -8.51 -24.84
C LYS A 184 11.74 -8.36 -23.31
N ARG A 185 11.37 -9.39 -22.56
CA ARG A 185 11.51 -9.36 -21.10
C ARG A 185 12.97 -9.38 -20.72
N PHE A 186 13.36 -8.48 -19.85
CA PHE A 186 14.75 -8.33 -19.43
C PHE A 186 15.11 -9.18 -18.21
N SER A 187 14.16 -9.88 -17.62
CA SER A 187 14.36 -10.87 -16.57
C SER A 187 13.10 -11.71 -16.33
N ASN A 188 13.29 -12.96 -16.01
CA ASN A 188 12.26 -13.85 -15.49
C ASN A 188 12.18 -13.82 -13.95
N ASN A 189 13.05 -13.08 -13.28
CA ASN A 189 12.99 -12.89 -11.83
C ASN A 189 11.71 -12.14 -11.48
N TYR A 190 11.01 -12.62 -10.45
CA TYR A 190 9.77 -12.05 -9.96
C TYR A 190 9.87 -10.51 -9.71
N PHE A 191 10.94 -10.05 -9.08
CA PHE A 191 11.14 -8.62 -8.82
C PHE A 191 11.34 -7.80 -10.09
N SER A 192 12.05 -8.33 -11.08
CA SER A 192 12.24 -7.65 -12.35
C SER A 192 10.97 -7.58 -13.20
N GLN A 193 10.06 -8.53 -13.02
CA GLN A 193 8.76 -8.51 -13.69
C GLN A 193 7.85 -7.41 -13.15
N ALA A 194 8.13 -6.89 -11.95
CA ALA A 194 7.39 -5.80 -11.33
C ALA A 194 7.76 -4.40 -11.87
N TYR A 195 8.84 -4.24 -12.64
CA TYR A 195 9.12 -2.97 -13.30
C TYR A 195 7.93 -2.55 -14.17
N ALA A 196 7.40 -1.35 -13.88
CA ALA A 196 6.21 -0.83 -14.53
C ALA A 196 6.37 0.66 -14.83
N ARG A 197 5.63 1.16 -15.83
CA ARG A 197 5.44 2.58 -16.07
C ARG A 197 4.04 2.96 -15.65
N LEU A 198 3.92 3.98 -14.82
CA LEU A 198 2.63 4.50 -14.39
C LEU A 198 1.87 5.12 -15.57
N SER A 199 0.56 5.00 -15.57
CA SER A 199 -0.31 5.74 -16.49
C SER A 199 -0.70 7.06 -15.84
N ARG A 200 -0.58 8.17 -16.56
CA ARG A 200 -0.82 9.51 -16.02
C ARG A 200 -2.25 9.71 -15.54
N ASP A 201 -3.19 9.13 -16.27
CA ASP A 201 -4.64 9.25 -16.06
C ASP A 201 -5.22 8.21 -15.10
N LYS A 202 -4.40 7.29 -14.55
CA LYS A 202 -4.82 6.21 -13.66
C LYS A 202 -4.21 6.36 -12.27
N PHE A 203 -4.64 5.49 -11.36
CA PHE A 203 -4.01 5.32 -10.05
C PHE A 203 -2.69 4.55 -10.18
N ALA A 204 -1.75 4.81 -9.26
CA ALA A 204 -0.50 4.06 -9.14
C ALA A 204 -0.69 2.67 -8.55
#